data_6427d8ad3ef2fe3c618458c90d04164c
#
_entry.id   6427d8ad3ef2fe3c618458c90d04164c
#
_cell.length_a   1.000
_cell.length_b   1.000
_cell.length_c   1.000
_cell.angle_alpha   90.00
_cell.angle_beta   90.00
_cell.angle_gamma   90.00
#
_symmetry.space_group_name_H-M   'P 1'
#
loop_
_entity.id
_entity.type
_entity.pdbx_description
1 polymer ?
#
loop_
_entity_poly.entity_id
_entity_poly.type
_entity_poly.pdbx_seq_one_letter_code
_entity_poly.pdbx_strand_id
1 'polypeptide(L)'
;IATSAGGPHAVKYGTTRDHVLGLKAVTGKGDFITTGCYTTKGVVGYDLTRLLIGSEGTLAVITEATLKLTSMPKAVAGITAHFRDLLSCTEAIVRIMSLPQLPSALEFLDTGSLNLIRNRYPDMLPSDTHAMLMVEVEGSENDILDSISAVLDACRSDGLIRASQVENIALLWKARKALSP
;
A
#
# COMPACT_ATOMS: atom_id res chain seq x y z
N ILE A 1 -7.23 -12.06 -7.78
CA ILE A 1 -8.28 -12.40 -6.82
C ILE A 1 -7.97 -13.76 -6.17
N ALA A 2 -7.67 -14.80 -6.97
CA ALA A 2 -7.44 -16.14 -6.45
C ALA A 2 -6.31 -16.21 -5.40
N THR A 3 -5.26 -15.42 -5.54
CA THR A 3 -4.14 -15.32 -4.58
C THR A 3 -4.37 -14.30 -3.45
N SER A 4 -5.49 -13.58 -3.46
CA SER A 4 -5.74 -12.43 -2.55
C SER A 4 -4.59 -11.42 -2.54
N ALA A 5 -4.02 -11.13 -3.70
CA ALA A 5 -2.85 -10.25 -3.81
C ALA A 5 -3.15 -8.87 -3.20
N GLY A 6 -2.17 -8.35 -2.44
CA GLY A 6 -2.15 -6.99 -1.92
C GLY A 6 -1.05 -6.17 -2.61
N GLY A 7 -1.13 -4.86 -2.50
CA GLY A 7 -0.13 -3.92 -3.03
C GLY A 7 0.19 -2.84 -2.00
N PRO A 8 1.12 -1.91 -2.31
CA PRO A 8 1.52 -0.85 -1.39
C PRO A 8 0.36 0.06 -0.95
N HIS A 9 -0.68 0.17 -1.76
CA HIS A 9 -1.87 0.96 -1.44
C HIS A 9 -2.86 0.27 -0.49
N ALA A 10 -2.57 -0.96 -0.05
CA ALA A 10 -3.44 -1.68 0.89
C ALA A 10 -3.56 -0.98 2.25
N VAL A 11 -2.59 -0.16 2.63
CA VAL A 11 -2.61 0.62 3.88
C VAL A 11 -3.82 1.55 3.96
N LYS A 12 -4.25 2.13 2.84
CA LYS A 12 -5.41 3.02 2.76
C LYS A 12 -6.66 2.32 2.24
N TYR A 13 -6.50 1.55 1.18
CA TYR A 13 -7.63 1.02 0.43
C TYR A 13 -8.04 -0.40 0.83
N GLY A 14 -7.22 -1.08 1.64
CA GLY A 14 -7.45 -2.48 1.96
C GLY A 14 -6.89 -3.43 0.90
N THR A 15 -7.26 -4.67 1.02
CA THR A 15 -6.80 -5.77 0.18
C THR A 15 -7.81 -6.13 -0.92
N THR A 16 -7.48 -7.11 -1.75
CA THR A 16 -8.41 -7.66 -2.75
C THR A 16 -9.78 -8.02 -2.14
N ARG A 17 -9.81 -8.54 -0.89
CA ARG A 17 -11.06 -8.91 -0.19
C ARG A 17 -11.99 -7.74 0.06
N ASP A 18 -11.46 -6.53 0.17
CA ASP A 18 -12.23 -5.33 0.47
C ASP A 18 -12.86 -4.71 -0.79
N HIS A 19 -12.38 -5.13 -1.97
CA HIS A 19 -12.81 -4.63 -3.27
C HIS A 19 -13.69 -5.58 -4.07
N VAL A 20 -13.81 -6.84 -3.67
CA VAL A 20 -14.65 -7.85 -4.36
C VAL A 20 -16.00 -7.93 -3.67
N LEU A 21 -17.07 -7.54 -4.38
CA LEU A 21 -18.46 -7.59 -3.91
C LEU A 21 -19.11 -8.96 -4.15
N GLY A 22 -18.72 -9.64 -5.22
CA GLY A 22 -19.29 -10.94 -5.57
C GLY A 22 -18.45 -11.67 -6.62
N LEU A 23 -18.63 -12.97 -6.72
CA LEU A 23 -17.92 -13.85 -7.64
C LEU A 23 -18.87 -14.79 -8.35
N LYS A 24 -18.55 -15.15 -9.61
CA LYS A 24 -19.00 -16.39 -10.25
C LYS A 24 -17.82 -17.35 -10.31
N ALA A 25 -18.08 -18.61 -9.99
CA ALA A 25 -17.02 -19.62 -9.95
C ALA A 25 -17.56 -21.00 -10.32
N VAL A 26 -16.65 -21.92 -10.67
CA VAL A 26 -16.95 -23.33 -10.96
C VAL A 26 -16.28 -24.18 -9.89
N THR A 27 -17.05 -25.01 -9.21
CA THR A 27 -16.56 -25.92 -8.16
C THR A 27 -15.77 -27.09 -8.76
N GLY A 28 -15.08 -27.86 -7.92
CA GLY A 28 -14.40 -29.08 -8.34
C GLY A 28 -15.33 -30.19 -8.86
N LYS A 29 -16.66 -30.08 -8.65
CA LYS A 29 -17.69 -30.98 -9.23
C LYS A 29 -18.21 -30.47 -10.59
N GLY A 30 -17.81 -29.29 -11.04
CA GLY A 30 -18.31 -28.66 -12.26
C GLY A 30 -19.57 -27.80 -12.05
N ASP A 31 -20.02 -27.58 -10.82
CA ASP A 31 -21.21 -26.78 -10.54
C ASP A 31 -20.86 -25.29 -10.62
N PHE A 32 -21.74 -24.51 -11.28
CA PHE A 32 -21.64 -23.04 -11.29
C PHE A 32 -22.24 -22.48 -10.02
N ILE A 33 -21.48 -21.62 -9.35
CA ILE A 33 -21.91 -20.91 -8.15
C ILE A 33 -21.77 -19.40 -8.32
N THR A 34 -22.66 -18.65 -7.66
CA THR A 34 -22.60 -17.19 -7.55
C THR A 34 -22.59 -16.83 -6.08
N THR A 35 -21.68 -15.94 -5.68
CA THR A 35 -21.52 -15.52 -4.29
C THR A 35 -21.55 -14.00 -4.18
N GLY A 36 -21.82 -13.49 -2.96
CA GLY A 36 -21.82 -12.06 -2.66
C GLY A 36 -23.09 -11.32 -3.09
N CYS A 37 -22.99 -10.01 -3.11
CA CYS A 37 -24.09 -9.12 -3.50
C CYS A 37 -23.52 -7.91 -4.21
N TYR A 38 -24.38 -7.21 -4.99
CA TYR A 38 -23.98 -5.99 -5.74
C TYR A 38 -23.95 -4.72 -4.88
N THR A 39 -24.21 -4.84 -3.58
CA THR A 39 -24.22 -3.73 -2.63
C THR A 39 -23.22 -3.97 -1.51
N THR A 40 -22.75 -2.90 -0.87
CA THR A 40 -21.85 -2.99 0.28
C THR A 40 -22.51 -3.53 1.55
N LYS A 41 -23.86 -3.60 1.58
CA LYS A 41 -24.63 -4.11 2.70
C LYS A 41 -25.16 -5.52 2.40
N GLY A 42 -24.26 -6.52 2.48
CA GLY A 42 -24.61 -7.94 2.47
C GLY A 42 -24.44 -8.52 3.86
N VAL A 43 -25.54 -8.77 4.59
CA VAL A 43 -25.51 -9.17 6.01
C VAL A 43 -26.11 -10.55 6.27
N VAL A 44 -26.48 -11.31 5.24
CA VAL A 44 -27.19 -12.57 5.38
C VAL A 44 -26.31 -13.74 4.93
N GLY A 45 -26.18 -14.76 5.77
CA GLY A 45 -25.46 -16.00 5.49
C GLY A 45 -23.95 -15.89 5.63
N TYR A 46 -23.26 -16.94 5.20
CA TYR A 46 -21.80 -16.97 5.20
C TYR A 46 -21.22 -16.15 4.05
N ASP A 47 -20.08 -15.50 4.28
CA ASP A 47 -19.33 -14.79 3.26
C ASP A 47 -18.49 -15.75 2.41
N LEU A 48 -19.16 -16.41 1.47
CA LEU A 48 -18.49 -17.33 0.54
C LEU A 48 -17.59 -16.60 -0.45
N THR A 49 -17.85 -15.31 -0.71
CA THR A 49 -16.99 -14.48 -1.56
C THR A 49 -15.60 -14.37 -0.95
N ARG A 50 -15.52 -13.99 0.34
CA ARG A 50 -14.24 -13.90 1.05
C ARG A 50 -13.57 -15.26 1.28
N LEU A 51 -14.34 -16.34 1.34
CA LEU A 51 -13.81 -17.70 1.42
C LEU A 51 -13.07 -18.10 0.12
N LEU A 52 -13.63 -17.75 -1.04
CA LEU A 52 -13.06 -18.08 -2.35
C LEU A 52 -11.84 -17.20 -2.68
N ILE A 53 -11.79 -15.96 -2.20
CA ILE A 53 -10.64 -15.06 -2.38
C ILE A 53 -9.45 -15.60 -1.59
N GLY A 54 -8.34 -15.84 -2.28
CA GLY A 54 -7.13 -16.43 -1.70
C GLY A 54 -7.16 -17.95 -1.59
N SER A 55 -8.14 -18.60 -2.21
CA SER A 55 -8.23 -20.09 -2.24
C SER A 55 -7.32 -20.72 -3.31
N GLU A 56 -6.72 -19.92 -4.19
CA GLU A 56 -5.80 -20.35 -5.26
C GLU A 56 -6.33 -21.50 -6.11
N GLY A 57 -7.66 -21.52 -6.34
CA GLY A 57 -8.33 -22.56 -7.13
C GLY A 57 -8.62 -23.85 -6.38
N THR A 58 -8.25 -23.97 -5.09
CA THR A 58 -8.47 -25.20 -4.30
C THR A 58 -9.94 -25.45 -3.96
N LEU A 59 -10.76 -24.39 -3.91
CA LEU A 59 -12.21 -24.48 -3.64
C LEU A 59 -13.05 -24.37 -4.91
N ALA A 60 -12.70 -23.46 -5.80
CA ALA A 60 -13.36 -23.24 -7.07
C ALA A 60 -12.48 -22.41 -8.02
N VAL A 61 -12.74 -22.50 -9.32
CA VAL A 61 -12.13 -21.65 -10.35
C VAL A 61 -12.99 -20.41 -10.53
N ILE A 62 -12.46 -19.23 -10.20
CA ILE A 62 -13.16 -17.95 -10.35
C ILE A 62 -13.21 -17.58 -11.83
N THR A 63 -14.41 -17.31 -12.35
CA THR A 63 -14.66 -16.97 -13.76
C THR A 63 -15.06 -15.52 -13.96
N GLU A 64 -15.71 -14.90 -12.96
CA GLU A 64 -16.17 -13.51 -13.02
C GLU A 64 -16.14 -12.89 -11.64
N ALA A 65 -15.86 -11.58 -11.56
CA ALA A 65 -15.88 -10.83 -10.31
C ALA A 65 -16.63 -9.49 -10.48
N THR A 66 -17.43 -9.17 -9.48
CA THR A 66 -18.02 -7.84 -9.30
C THR A 66 -17.17 -7.04 -8.33
N LEU A 67 -16.65 -5.89 -8.78
CA LEU A 67 -15.71 -5.07 -8.02
C LEU A 67 -16.36 -3.77 -7.52
N LYS A 68 -15.98 -3.39 -6.31
CA LYS A 68 -16.22 -2.04 -5.78
C LYS A 68 -15.24 -1.08 -6.43
N LEU A 69 -15.74 0.00 -7.02
CA LEU A 69 -14.92 1.04 -7.60
C LEU A 69 -14.51 2.08 -6.55
N THR A 70 -13.32 2.63 -6.72
CA THR A 70 -12.79 3.73 -5.91
C THR A 70 -12.54 4.93 -6.83
N SER A 71 -12.87 6.13 -6.36
CA SER A 71 -12.61 7.37 -7.12
C SER A 71 -11.11 7.62 -7.23
N MET A 72 -10.66 8.07 -8.39
CA MET A 72 -9.26 8.51 -8.55
C MET A 72 -9.01 9.79 -7.74
N PRO A 73 -7.89 9.87 -7.00
CA PRO A 73 -7.47 11.10 -6.35
C PRO A 73 -7.13 12.17 -7.39
N LYS A 74 -7.40 13.46 -7.06
CA LYS A 74 -7.07 14.59 -7.94
C LYS A 74 -5.60 14.98 -7.88
N ALA A 75 -4.96 14.78 -6.72
CA ALA A 75 -3.55 15.07 -6.50
C ALA A 75 -2.89 13.92 -5.75
N VAL A 76 -1.63 13.65 -6.09
CA VAL A 76 -0.80 12.62 -5.45
C VAL A 76 0.59 13.21 -5.25
N ALA A 77 1.20 12.99 -4.09
CA ALA A 77 2.56 13.41 -3.80
C ALA A 77 3.35 12.31 -3.08
N GLY A 78 4.62 12.19 -3.43
CA GLY A 78 5.56 11.29 -2.78
C GLY A 78 6.44 12.01 -1.78
N ILE A 79 6.78 11.35 -0.68
CA ILE A 79 7.67 11.82 0.37
C ILE A 79 8.69 10.73 0.64
N THR A 80 9.94 11.11 0.86
CA THR A 80 10.97 10.22 1.42
C THR A 80 11.44 10.75 2.75
N ALA A 81 11.66 9.85 3.70
CA ALA A 81 12.30 10.18 4.97
C ALA A 81 13.42 9.19 5.28
N HIS A 82 14.61 9.71 5.59
CA HIS A 82 15.84 8.97 5.80
C HIS A 82 16.24 9.06 7.27
N PHE A 83 16.53 7.92 7.89
CA PHE A 83 16.84 7.82 9.33
C PHE A 83 18.18 7.13 9.57
N ARG A 84 18.88 7.54 10.64
CA ARG A 84 20.13 6.93 11.12
C ARG A 84 19.91 5.59 11.79
N ASP A 85 18.71 5.34 12.29
CA ASP A 85 18.39 4.14 13.05
C ASP A 85 16.96 3.66 12.79
N LEU A 86 16.74 2.37 13.07
CA LEU A 86 15.46 1.72 12.88
C LEU A 86 14.39 2.22 13.86
N LEU A 87 14.77 2.55 15.10
CA LEU A 87 13.83 2.97 16.14
C LEU A 87 13.14 4.27 15.73
N SER A 88 13.91 5.31 15.38
CA SER A 88 13.36 6.60 14.93
C SER A 88 12.45 6.44 13.72
N CYS A 89 12.79 5.51 12.80
CA CYS A 89 11.97 5.21 11.63
C CYS A 89 10.63 4.54 12.03
N THR A 90 10.66 3.55 12.91
CA THR A 90 9.43 2.86 13.35
C THR A 90 8.52 3.76 14.18
N GLU A 91 9.07 4.64 15.01
CA GLU A 91 8.29 5.65 15.71
C GLU A 91 7.60 6.63 14.74
N ALA A 92 8.30 7.02 13.65
CA ALA A 92 7.70 7.85 12.60
C ALA A 92 6.54 7.11 11.92
N ILE A 93 6.66 5.81 11.64
CA ILE A 93 5.55 4.99 11.10
C ILE A 93 4.34 5.05 12.03
N VAL A 94 4.53 4.87 13.33
CA VAL A 94 3.43 4.91 14.31
C VAL A 94 2.73 6.28 14.29
N ARG A 95 3.52 7.38 14.25
CA ARG A 95 2.95 8.73 14.17
C ARG A 95 2.19 8.97 12.86
N ILE A 96 2.75 8.55 11.72
CA ILE A 96 2.09 8.66 10.41
C ILE A 96 0.79 7.87 10.38
N MET A 97 0.78 6.64 10.90
CA MET A 97 -0.42 5.79 10.96
C MET A 97 -1.47 6.29 11.95
N SER A 98 -1.11 7.24 12.82
CA SER A 98 -2.03 7.91 13.76
C SER A 98 -2.59 9.22 13.21
N LEU A 99 -2.18 9.66 12.01
CA LEU A 99 -2.72 10.86 11.38
C LEU A 99 -4.20 10.69 11.03
N PRO A 100 -5.01 11.76 11.06
CA PRO A 100 -6.42 11.73 10.66
C PRO A 100 -6.63 11.24 9.23
N GLN A 101 -5.69 11.55 8.33
CA GLN A 101 -5.69 11.09 6.95
C GLN A 101 -4.52 10.13 6.73
N LEU A 102 -4.85 8.86 6.48
CA LEU A 102 -3.85 7.84 6.19
C LEU A 102 -3.17 8.09 4.83
N PRO A 103 -1.87 7.82 4.70
CA PRO A 103 -1.18 7.83 3.42
C PRO A 103 -1.78 6.76 2.48
N SER A 104 -1.72 7.01 1.18
CA SER A 104 -2.15 6.02 0.17
C SER A 104 -1.18 4.85 0.07
N ALA A 105 0.10 5.09 0.36
CA ALA A 105 1.11 4.04 0.49
C ALA A 105 2.16 4.43 1.54
N LEU A 106 2.66 3.43 2.25
CA LEU A 106 3.73 3.54 3.24
C LEU A 106 4.64 2.31 3.11
N GLU A 107 5.85 2.52 2.60
CA GLU A 107 6.84 1.48 2.42
C GLU A 107 8.05 1.76 3.31
N PHE A 108 8.49 0.73 4.00
CA PHE A 108 9.68 0.76 4.85
C PHE A 108 10.82 0.00 4.18
N LEU A 109 12.00 0.58 4.21
CA LEU A 109 13.24 -0.01 3.69
C LEU A 109 14.28 -0.07 4.80
N ASP A 110 14.72 -1.28 5.10
CA ASP A 110 15.80 -1.54 6.05
C ASP A 110 17.19 -1.37 5.44
N THR A 111 18.23 -1.50 6.25
CA THR A 111 19.63 -1.39 5.82
C THR A 111 19.97 -2.40 4.71
N GLY A 112 19.42 -3.62 4.76
CA GLY A 112 19.64 -4.64 3.73
C GLY A 112 19.10 -4.18 2.37
N SER A 113 17.85 -3.74 2.34
CA SER A 113 17.19 -3.19 1.15
C SER A 113 17.91 -1.94 0.62
N LEU A 114 18.34 -1.05 1.52
CA LEU A 114 19.07 0.17 1.15
C LEU A 114 20.43 -0.13 0.53
N ASN A 115 21.14 -1.18 0.97
CA ASN A 115 22.40 -1.60 0.36
C ASN A 115 22.21 -2.08 -1.08
N LEU A 116 21.11 -2.76 -1.38
CA LEU A 116 20.78 -3.15 -2.76
C LEU A 116 20.53 -1.92 -3.64
N ILE A 117 19.86 -0.89 -3.10
CA ILE A 117 19.63 0.37 -3.81
C ILE A 117 20.96 1.11 -4.03
N ARG A 118 21.82 1.22 -3.00
CA ARG A 118 23.14 1.87 -3.11
C ARG A 118 24.03 1.26 -4.19
N ASN A 119 24.02 -0.07 -4.30
CA ASN A 119 24.77 -0.77 -5.33
C ASN A 119 24.30 -0.42 -6.76
N ARG A 120 23.03 -0.09 -6.93
CA ARG A 120 22.45 0.22 -8.24
C ARG A 120 22.34 1.72 -8.49
N TYR A 121 22.18 2.52 -7.44
CA TYR A 121 21.96 3.96 -7.48
C TYR A 121 22.79 4.63 -6.36
N PRO A 122 24.14 4.73 -6.49
CA PRO A 122 25.02 5.15 -5.40
C PRO A 122 24.73 6.57 -4.86
N ASP A 123 24.29 7.49 -5.72
CA ASP A 123 24.04 8.88 -5.35
C ASP A 123 22.61 9.17 -4.86
N MET A 124 21.76 8.14 -4.76
CA MET A 124 20.35 8.32 -4.44
C MET A 124 20.08 8.49 -2.96
N LEU A 125 20.97 7.98 -2.10
CA LEU A 125 20.75 7.90 -0.66
C LEU A 125 21.88 8.59 0.12
N PRO A 126 21.56 9.35 1.19
CA PRO A 126 22.59 9.79 2.15
C PRO A 126 23.39 8.59 2.71
N SER A 127 24.68 8.77 2.92
CA SER A 127 25.61 7.68 3.31
C SER A 127 25.25 7.05 4.66
N ASP A 128 24.76 7.86 5.60
CA ASP A 128 24.39 7.51 6.97
C ASP A 128 22.93 7.05 7.12
N THR A 129 22.21 6.81 6.02
CA THR A 129 20.84 6.27 6.05
C THR A 129 20.86 4.77 6.35
N HIS A 130 20.29 4.38 7.49
CA HIS A 130 20.12 2.98 7.90
C HIS A 130 18.67 2.48 7.79
N ALA A 131 17.71 3.39 7.75
CA ALA A 131 16.30 3.11 7.50
C ALA A 131 15.67 4.23 6.67
N MET A 132 14.69 3.90 5.83
CA MET A 132 14.02 4.87 4.96
C MET A 132 12.54 4.57 4.88
N LEU A 133 11.74 5.62 4.86
CA LEU A 133 10.32 5.56 4.50
C LEU A 133 10.10 6.15 3.12
N MET A 134 9.22 5.51 2.38
CA MET A 134 8.61 6.02 1.17
C MET A 134 7.12 6.14 1.44
N VAL A 135 6.61 7.36 1.40
CA VAL A 135 5.22 7.67 1.73
C VAL A 135 4.57 8.31 0.52
N GLU A 136 3.37 7.84 0.19
CA GLU A 136 2.53 8.47 -0.82
C GLU A 136 1.29 9.02 -0.15
N VAL A 137 1.00 10.30 -0.37
CA VAL A 137 -0.22 10.96 0.07
C VAL A 137 -1.05 11.38 -1.14
N GLU A 138 -2.35 11.44 -0.96
CA GLU A 138 -3.29 11.81 -2.02
C GLU A 138 -4.47 12.57 -1.45
N GLY A 139 -5.10 13.39 -2.28
CA GLY A 139 -6.23 14.20 -1.85
C GLY A 139 -6.76 15.13 -2.94
N SER A 140 -7.42 16.19 -2.51
CA SER A 140 -7.72 17.34 -3.39
C SER A 140 -6.47 18.21 -3.57
N GLU A 141 -6.47 19.08 -4.57
CA GLU A 141 -5.37 20.04 -4.78
C GLU A 141 -5.15 20.97 -3.58
N ASN A 142 -6.19 21.24 -2.82
CA ASN A 142 -6.11 22.12 -1.64
C ASN A 142 -5.57 21.37 -0.40
N ASP A 143 -5.93 20.09 -0.24
CA ASP A 143 -5.60 19.33 0.98
C ASP A 143 -4.24 18.62 0.89
N ILE A 144 -3.65 18.51 -0.31
CA ILE A 144 -2.42 17.76 -0.53
C ILE A 144 -1.23 18.36 0.23
N LEU A 145 -1.16 19.68 0.32
CA LEU A 145 -0.07 20.40 1.01
C LEU A 145 -0.13 20.14 2.52
N ASP A 146 -1.33 20.13 3.10
CA ASP A 146 -1.52 19.84 4.52
C ASP A 146 -1.14 18.38 4.83
N SER A 147 -1.49 17.45 3.93
CA SER A 147 -1.10 16.04 4.06
C SER A 147 0.41 15.85 3.98
N ILE A 148 1.10 16.56 3.07
CA ILE A 148 2.57 16.55 2.98
C ILE A 148 3.18 17.09 4.28
N SER A 149 2.71 18.24 4.75
CA SER A 149 3.20 18.86 5.98
C SER A 149 3.03 17.94 7.20
N ALA A 150 1.86 17.34 7.36
CA ALA A 150 1.57 16.43 8.45
C ALA A 150 2.50 15.20 8.47
N VAL A 151 2.80 14.62 7.29
CA VAL A 151 3.74 13.49 7.18
C VAL A 151 5.17 13.94 7.49
N LEU A 152 5.62 15.09 6.98
CA LEU A 152 6.95 15.62 7.27
C LEU A 152 7.13 15.91 8.76
N ASP A 153 6.11 16.47 9.42
CA ASP A 153 6.12 16.72 10.87
C ASP A 153 6.15 15.41 11.67
N ALA A 154 5.39 14.40 11.26
CA ALA A 154 5.39 13.09 11.87
C ALA A 154 6.74 12.36 11.76
N CYS A 155 7.57 12.69 10.77
CA CYS A 155 8.92 12.14 10.62
C CYS A 155 9.96 12.77 11.58
N ARG A 156 9.67 13.91 12.20
CA ARG A 156 10.66 14.64 13.04
C ARG A 156 11.10 13.82 14.25
N SER A 157 12.40 13.59 14.37
CA SER A 157 13.08 12.92 15.49
C SER A 157 14.58 13.20 15.46
N ASP A 158 15.29 12.88 16.52
CA ASP A 158 16.75 13.03 16.59
C ASP A 158 17.49 12.13 15.59
N GLY A 159 16.88 11.00 15.22
CA GLY A 159 17.41 10.06 14.22
C GLY A 159 17.06 10.44 12.78
N LEU A 160 16.23 11.47 12.54
CA LEU A 160 15.91 11.91 11.18
C LEU A 160 17.12 12.61 10.54
N ILE A 161 17.55 12.14 9.39
CA ILE A 161 18.59 12.79 8.57
C ILE A 161 17.97 13.83 7.66
N ARG A 162 16.92 13.40 6.92
CA ARG A 162 16.23 14.22 5.95
C ARG A 162 14.84 13.67 5.67
N ALA A 163 13.86 14.56 5.56
CA ALA A 163 12.54 14.24 4.97
C ALA A 163 12.19 15.32 3.95
N SER A 164 11.70 14.91 2.79
CA SER A 164 11.34 15.85 1.71
C SER A 164 10.33 15.23 0.75
N GLN A 165 9.52 16.09 0.15
CA GLN A 165 8.73 15.72 -1.01
C GLN A 165 9.66 15.35 -2.17
N VAL A 166 9.28 14.38 -2.98
CA VAL A 166 10.00 13.97 -4.18
C VAL A 166 9.35 14.55 -5.43
N GLU A 167 10.17 15.02 -6.37
CA GLU A 167 9.67 15.58 -7.64
C GLU A 167 9.10 14.50 -8.56
N ASN A 168 9.68 13.31 -8.54
CA ASN A 168 9.30 12.20 -9.42
C ASN A 168 8.97 10.93 -8.63
N ILE A 169 7.69 10.80 -8.29
CA ILE A 169 7.18 9.63 -7.57
C ILE A 169 7.34 8.32 -8.37
N ALA A 170 7.27 8.37 -9.70
CA ALA A 170 7.44 7.17 -10.53
C ALA A 170 8.85 6.59 -10.44
N LEU A 171 9.88 7.45 -10.30
CA LEU A 171 11.25 7.00 -10.09
C LEU A 171 11.40 6.31 -8.72
N LEU A 172 10.74 6.84 -7.69
CA LEU A 172 10.73 6.25 -6.36
C LEU A 172 10.16 4.83 -6.38
N TRP A 173 9.00 4.66 -7.01
CA TRP A 173 8.36 3.34 -7.17
C TRP A 173 9.18 2.39 -8.05
N LYS A 174 9.87 2.89 -9.06
CA LYS A 174 10.78 2.09 -9.88
C LYS A 174 11.94 1.53 -9.06
N ALA A 175 12.55 2.34 -8.20
CA ALA A 175 13.61 1.90 -7.29
C ALA A 175 13.08 0.82 -6.31
N ARG A 176 11.88 1.02 -5.74
CA ARG A 176 11.24 0.03 -4.86
C ARG A 176 10.96 -1.30 -5.57
N LYS A 177 10.43 -1.27 -6.80
CA LYS A 177 10.16 -2.48 -7.59
C LYS A 177 11.42 -3.26 -7.95
N ALA A 178 12.55 -2.60 -8.05
CA ALA A 178 13.84 -3.25 -8.34
C ALA A 178 14.38 -4.10 -7.16
N LEU A 179 13.76 -4.00 -5.98
CA LEU A 179 14.07 -4.84 -4.80
C LEU A 179 13.31 -6.18 -4.79
N SER A 180 12.28 -6.32 -5.64
CA SER A 180 11.57 -7.59 -5.80
C SER A 180 12.09 -8.31 -7.04
N PRO A 181 12.35 -9.62 -6.94
CA PRO A 181 12.76 -10.43 -8.09
C PRO A 181 11.65 -10.53 -9.15
#